data_887add5e7c62846cc538567966affe91
#
_entry.id   887add5e7c62846cc538567966affe91
#
_cell.length_a   1.000
_cell.length_b   1.000
_cell.length_c   1.000
_cell.angle_alpha   90.00
_cell.angle_beta   90.00
_cell.angle_gamma   90.00
#
_symmetry.space_group_name_H-M   'P 1'
#
loop_
_entity.id
_entity.type
_entity.pdbx_description
1 polymer ?
#
loop_
_entity_poly.entity_id
_entity_poly.type
_entity_poly.pdbx_seq_one_letter_code
_entity_poly.pdbx_strand_id
1 'polypeptide(L)'
;MLLFEYLRLVRELNPRVFIMENVRGLLSMTTKATGTDIDGKDSRKRNKLVLDLLFDQFAELGYRVDCFIVNAVNYGAPQIRERVLFIGNRHGLVATFPKPQYSNRPGDGLPPFQTLGDVIGPGFIDPCPEVMDFSPRKLRFLSLVPPGGNWRSLPLDIQKESMGKSWYLKGGRSAHWRKLSFAFPSPTVVTMPNHAGTSMCHPTELRAISVGEAAAIQEFPRGWKFAGSTTDKFRQIGNAVPVRLGKIAGEEVKQLLIRIGAREHPLDCAPQHRVVHLRPHVRTRSFWRNGEVFAGDRSYYSPESDSAQLTLQW
;
A
#
# COMPACT_ATOMS: atom_id res chain seq x y z
N MET A 1 -16.19 0.27 15.12
CA MET A 1 -14.98 -0.08 14.37
C MET A 1 -15.38 -0.22 12.91
N LEU A 2 -14.72 0.49 11.97
CA LEU A 2 -15.14 0.60 10.55
C LEU A 2 -15.38 -0.76 9.86
N LEU A 3 -14.61 -1.78 10.23
CA LEU A 3 -14.74 -3.12 9.66
C LEU A 3 -16.11 -3.77 9.95
N PHE A 4 -16.62 -3.64 11.17
CA PHE A 4 -17.94 -4.16 11.53
C PHE A 4 -19.06 -3.38 10.85
N GLU A 5 -18.89 -2.07 10.64
CA GLU A 5 -19.84 -1.28 9.86
C GLU A 5 -19.86 -1.70 8.39
N TYR A 6 -18.70 -2.03 7.83
CA TYR A 6 -18.64 -2.58 6.47
C TYR A 6 -19.41 -3.90 6.37
N LEU A 7 -19.18 -4.84 7.30
CA LEU A 7 -19.92 -6.11 7.35
C LEU A 7 -21.42 -5.90 7.54
N ARG A 8 -21.83 -4.94 8.38
CA ARG A 8 -23.24 -4.56 8.55
C ARG A 8 -23.85 -4.10 7.24
N LEU A 9 -23.17 -3.20 6.51
CA LEU A 9 -23.63 -2.72 5.21
C LEU A 9 -23.73 -3.85 4.18
N VAL A 10 -22.75 -4.75 4.11
CA VAL A 10 -22.80 -5.91 3.21
C VAL A 10 -24.01 -6.81 3.54
N ARG A 11 -24.31 -7.02 4.82
CA ARG A 11 -25.48 -7.79 5.26
C ARG A 11 -26.80 -7.12 4.86
N GLU A 12 -26.94 -5.82 5.12
CA GLU A 12 -28.19 -5.10 4.89
C GLU A 12 -28.46 -4.86 3.41
N LEU A 13 -27.44 -4.44 2.66
CA LEU A 13 -27.55 -4.15 1.22
C LEU A 13 -27.56 -5.42 0.37
N ASN A 14 -27.01 -6.51 0.87
CA ASN A 14 -26.93 -7.81 0.24
C ASN A 14 -26.50 -7.73 -1.25
N PRO A 15 -25.38 -7.07 -1.60
CA PRO A 15 -24.98 -6.83 -2.98
C PRO A 15 -24.60 -8.14 -3.68
N ARG A 16 -24.74 -8.20 -5.02
CA ARG A 16 -24.26 -9.36 -5.79
C ARG A 16 -22.75 -9.54 -5.70
N VAL A 17 -22.04 -8.42 -5.72
CA VAL A 17 -20.58 -8.34 -5.61
C VAL A 17 -20.23 -7.18 -4.68
N PHE A 18 -19.21 -7.34 -3.88
CA PHE A 18 -18.59 -6.25 -3.13
C PHE A 18 -17.09 -6.18 -3.37
N ILE A 19 -16.51 -5.02 -3.13
CA ILE A 19 -15.07 -4.81 -3.05
C ILE A 19 -14.73 -4.13 -1.72
N MET A 20 -13.71 -4.63 -1.03
CA MET A 20 -13.16 -4.00 0.17
C MET A 20 -11.66 -3.83 0.01
N GLU A 21 -11.16 -2.64 0.31
CA GLU A 21 -9.72 -2.35 0.31
C GLU A 21 -9.22 -2.19 1.74
N ASN A 22 -7.99 -2.66 1.98
CA ASN A 22 -7.32 -2.42 3.24
C ASN A 22 -5.78 -2.41 3.06
N VAL A 23 -5.10 -1.99 4.12
CA VAL A 23 -3.63 -2.05 4.18
C VAL A 23 -3.16 -3.48 4.43
N ARG A 24 -1.95 -3.82 3.95
CA ARG A 24 -1.35 -5.15 4.15
C ARG A 24 -1.28 -5.59 5.62
N GLY A 25 -1.17 -4.63 6.55
CA GLY A 25 -1.12 -4.92 7.99
C GLY A 25 -2.31 -5.75 8.49
N LEU A 26 -3.46 -5.70 7.80
CA LEU A 26 -4.64 -6.50 8.12
C LEU A 26 -4.35 -8.01 8.12
N LEU A 27 -3.48 -8.48 7.22
CA LEU A 27 -3.15 -9.91 7.07
C LEU A 27 -2.41 -10.50 8.29
N SER A 28 -1.74 -9.66 9.06
CA SER A 28 -0.98 -10.06 10.26
C SER A 28 -1.59 -9.54 11.56
N MET A 29 -2.74 -8.87 11.46
CA MET A 29 -3.45 -8.35 12.63
C MET A 29 -4.12 -9.49 13.37
N THR A 30 -3.91 -9.56 14.69
CA THR A 30 -4.57 -10.54 15.57
C THR A 30 -5.53 -9.86 16.50
N THR A 31 -6.61 -10.55 16.85
CA THR A 31 -7.49 -10.14 17.94
C THR A 31 -6.92 -10.62 19.25
N LYS A 32 -6.96 -9.79 20.30
CA LYS A 32 -6.77 -10.30 21.67
C LYS A 32 -7.99 -11.16 22.02
N ALA A 33 -7.74 -12.42 22.32
CA ALA A 33 -8.80 -13.28 22.84
C ALA A 33 -9.23 -12.74 24.24
N THR A 34 -10.40 -12.12 24.31
CA THR A 34 -11.05 -11.80 25.57
C THR A 34 -12.08 -12.90 25.84
N GLY A 35 -11.81 -13.76 26.79
CA GLY A 35 -12.77 -14.77 27.26
C GLY A 35 -12.06 -15.89 28.04
N THR A 36 -12.50 -16.12 29.25
CA THR A 36 -12.25 -17.31 30.04
C THR A 36 -13.12 -18.44 29.50
N ASP A 37 -12.54 -19.59 29.20
CA ASP A 37 -13.30 -20.78 28.89
C ASP A 37 -14.09 -21.23 30.14
N ILE A 38 -15.25 -21.83 29.91
CA ILE A 38 -16.20 -22.31 30.89
C ILE A 38 -15.57 -23.29 31.91
N ASP A 39 -14.41 -23.87 31.59
CA ASP A 39 -13.69 -24.85 32.42
C ASP A 39 -12.52 -24.28 33.23
N GLY A 40 -12.37 -22.94 33.33
CA GLY A 40 -11.35 -22.29 34.19
C GLY A 40 -9.89 -22.61 33.83
N LYS A 41 -9.62 -23.28 32.71
CA LYS A 41 -8.28 -23.51 32.24
C LYS A 41 -7.80 -22.30 31.46
N ASP A 42 -6.67 -21.74 31.87
CA ASP A 42 -5.94 -20.67 31.18
C ASP A 42 -5.60 -21.14 29.75
N SER A 43 -6.57 -21.07 28.86
CA SER A 43 -6.34 -21.24 27.45
C SER A 43 -5.52 -20.01 27.03
N ARG A 44 -4.19 -20.14 26.97
CA ARG A 44 -3.31 -19.23 26.20
C ARG A 44 -3.77 -19.30 24.76
N LYS A 45 -4.91 -18.65 24.52
CA LYS A 45 -5.65 -18.66 23.27
C LYS A 45 -4.76 -18.19 22.15
N ARG A 46 -4.60 -19.02 21.15
CA ARG A 46 -4.07 -18.63 19.87
C ARG A 46 -4.85 -17.41 19.40
N ASN A 47 -4.20 -16.25 19.33
CA ASN A 47 -4.79 -15.06 18.77
C ASN A 47 -5.29 -15.40 17.36
N LYS A 48 -6.61 -15.32 17.13
CA LYS A 48 -7.17 -15.57 15.80
C LYS A 48 -6.79 -14.42 14.89
N LEU A 49 -6.38 -14.70 13.67
CA LEU A 49 -6.11 -13.65 12.68
C LEU A 49 -7.40 -12.91 12.33
N VAL A 50 -7.32 -11.60 12.18
CA VAL A 50 -8.48 -10.79 11.75
C VAL A 50 -8.94 -11.22 10.36
N LEU A 51 -8.03 -11.67 9.51
CA LEU A 51 -8.34 -12.20 8.19
C LEU A 51 -9.28 -13.42 8.26
N ASP A 52 -8.99 -14.37 9.17
CA ASP A 52 -9.81 -15.57 9.33
C ASP A 52 -11.22 -15.21 9.81
N LEU A 53 -11.30 -14.28 10.77
CA LEU A 53 -12.60 -13.78 11.24
C LEU A 53 -13.41 -13.12 10.14
N LEU A 54 -12.74 -12.39 9.23
CA LEU A 54 -13.40 -11.77 8.09
C LEU A 54 -13.93 -12.81 7.11
N PHE A 55 -13.14 -13.83 6.81
CA PHE A 55 -13.57 -14.90 5.93
C PHE A 55 -14.75 -15.68 6.53
N ASP A 56 -14.71 -16.01 7.82
CA ASP A 56 -15.83 -16.64 8.51
C ASP A 56 -17.10 -15.78 8.41
N GLN A 57 -17.00 -14.47 8.68
CA GLN A 57 -18.15 -13.56 8.61
C GLN A 57 -18.71 -13.42 7.18
N PHE A 58 -17.86 -13.37 6.16
CA PHE A 58 -18.31 -13.35 4.78
C PHE A 58 -18.94 -14.68 4.35
N ALA A 59 -18.41 -15.82 4.84
CA ALA A 59 -18.99 -17.12 4.60
C ALA A 59 -20.39 -17.26 5.22
N GLU A 60 -20.57 -16.81 6.46
CA GLU A 60 -21.88 -16.76 7.14
C GLU A 60 -22.91 -15.90 6.38
N LEU A 61 -22.43 -14.86 5.66
CA LEU A 61 -23.26 -14.01 4.78
C LEU A 61 -23.49 -14.62 3.39
N GLY A 62 -22.98 -15.81 3.11
CA GLY A 62 -23.11 -16.51 1.83
C GLY A 62 -22.20 -15.98 0.70
N TYR A 63 -21.10 -15.30 1.05
CA TYR A 63 -20.15 -14.80 0.06
C TYR A 63 -18.92 -15.69 -0.09
N ARG A 64 -18.57 -16.00 -1.33
CA ARG A 64 -17.21 -16.39 -1.69
C ARG A 64 -16.35 -15.14 -1.77
N VAL A 65 -15.12 -15.17 -1.24
CA VAL A 65 -14.20 -14.03 -1.23
C VAL A 65 -12.81 -14.41 -1.73
N ASP A 66 -12.30 -13.68 -2.71
CA ASP A 66 -10.93 -13.75 -3.16
C ASP A 66 -10.19 -12.49 -2.68
N CYS A 67 -9.07 -12.68 -1.98
CA CYS A 67 -8.24 -11.65 -1.37
C CYS A 67 -6.95 -11.50 -2.18
N PHE A 68 -6.75 -10.36 -2.84
CA PHE A 68 -5.59 -10.08 -3.68
C PHE A 68 -4.62 -9.14 -2.99
N ILE A 69 -3.36 -9.57 -2.86
CA ILE A 69 -2.28 -8.73 -2.33
C ILE A 69 -1.54 -8.14 -3.53
N VAL A 70 -1.69 -6.83 -3.71
CA VAL A 70 -1.20 -6.09 -4.86
C VAL A 70 -0.28 -4.94 -4.46
N ASN A 71 0.56 -4.49 -5.39
CA ASN A 71 1.32 -3.26 -5.22
C ASN A 71 1.05 -2.35 -6.43
N ALA A 72 0.62 -1.13 -6.17
CA ALA A 72 0.21 -0.18 -7.21
C ALA A 72 1.30 0.06 -8.28
N VAL A 73 2.58 0.04 -7.90
CA VAL A 73 3.69 0.21 -8.85
C VAL A 73 3.72 -0.88 -9.92
N ASN A 74 3.28 -2.10 -9.60
CA ASN A 74 3.22 -3.21 -10.56
C ASN A 74 2.12 -3.04 -11.61
N TYR A 75 1.26 -2.05 -11.45
CA TYR A 75 0.18 -1.70 -12.36
C TYR A 75 0.36 -0.32 -13.00
N GLY A 76 1.57 0.27 -12.85
CA GLY A 76 1.96 1.51 -13.48
C GLY A 76 1.67 2.78 -12.68
N ALA A 77 1.27 2.68 -11.42
CA ALA A 77 1.25 3.86 -10.55
C ALA A 77 2.69 4.27 -10.19
N PRO A 78 3.02 5.58 -10.15
CA PRO A 78 4.37 6.06 -9.82
C PRO A 78 4.65 5.96 -8.32
N GLN A 79 4.09 4.97 -7.66
CA GLN A 79 4.10 4.82 -6.20
C GLN A 79 4.15 3.36 -5.77
N ILE A 80 5.06 3.06 -4.86
CA ILE A 80 5.12 1.78 -4.17
C ILE A 80 4.11 1.81 -3.03
N ARG A 81 2.95 1.18 -3.26
CA ARG A 81 1.83 1.14 -2.32
C ARG A 81 1.17 -0.23 -2.33
N GLU A 82 1.49 -1.02 -1.32
CA GLU A 82 0.89 -2.34 -1.14
C GLU A 82 -0.52 -2.22 -0.56
N ARG A 83 -1.45 -2.97 -1.16
CA ARG A 83 -2.85 -3.03 -0.73
C ARG A 83 -3.37 -4.45 -0.79
N VAL A 84 -4.41 -4.67 -0.01
CA VAL A 84 -5.17 -5.90 0.01
C VAL A 84 -6.57 -5.58 -0.50
N LEU A 85 -6.97 -6.24 -1.57
CA LEU A 85 -8.27 -6.07 -2.20
C LEU A 85 -9.07 -7.36 -2.03
N PHE A 86 -10.22 -7.27 -1.39
CA PHE A 86 -11.17 -8.37 -1.25
C PHE A 86 -12.27 -8.18 -2.28
N ILE A 87 -12.49 -9.17 -3.13
CA ILE A 87 -13.61 -9.21 -4.06
C ILE A 87 -14.50 -10.37 -3.66
N GLY A 88 -15.70 -10.06 -3.20
CA GLY A 88 -16.67 -11.06 -2.75
C GLY A 88 -17.89 -11.12 -3.64
N ASN A 89 -18.45 -12.31 -3.86
CA ASN A 89 -19.70 -12.51 -4.58
C ASN A 89 -20.54 -13.64 -3.99
N ARG A 90 -21.86 -13.57 -4.16
CA ARG A 90 -22.82 -14.58 -3.66
C ARG A 90 -23.06 -15.72 -4.63
N HIS A 91 -22.41 -15.73 -5.78
CA HIS A 91 -22.62 -16.70 -6.83
C HIS A 91 -21.53 -17.80 -6.86
N GLY A 92 -20.62 -17.81 -5.87
CA GLY A 92 -19.55 -18.78 -5.76
C GLY A 92 -18.48 -18.68 -6.85
N LEU A 93 -18.54 -17.67 -7.74
CA LEU A 93 -17.59 -17.52 -8.82
C LEU A 93 -16.21 -17.09 -8.31
N VAL A 94 -15.17 -17.65 -8.89
CA VAL A 94 -13.79 -17.22 -8.63
C VAL A 94 -13.58 -15.84 -9.24
N ALA A 95 -13.23 -14.85 -8.42
CA ALA A 95 -12.79 -13.56 -8.91
C ALA A 95 -11.36 -13.67 -9.44
N THR A 96 -11.03 -12.83 -10.41
CA THR A 96 -9.69 -12.73 -11.00
C THR A 96 -9.10 -11.35 -10.70
N PHE A 97 -7.81 -11.22 -10.91
CA PHE A 97 -7.10 -9.94 -10.90
C PHE A 97 -5.91 -10.06 -11.83
N PRO A 98 -5.59 -9.05 -12.66
CA PRO A 98 -4.53 -9.19 -13.64
C PRO A 98 -3.16 -9.37 -12.98
N LYS A 99 -2.28 -10.09 -13.68
CA LYS A 99 -0.87 -10.19 -13.28
C LYS A 99 -0.20 -8.81 -13.32
N PRO A 100 0.93 -8.62 -12.62
CA PRO A 100 1.77 -7.43 -12.75
C PRO A 100 2.03 -7.05 -14.20
N GLN A 101 1.90 -5.77 -14.52
CA GLN A 101 2.09 -5.20 -15.86
C GLN A 101 3.37 -4.39 -15.98
N TYR A 102 4.02 -4.07 -14.86
CA TYR A 102 5.26 -3.31 -14.76
C TYR A 102 6.22 -4.00 -13.80
N SER A 103 7.51 -4.00 -14.15
CA SER A 103 8.57 -4.57 -13.31
C SER A 103 9.91 -3.90 -13.61
N ASN A 104 10.74 -3.71 -12.56
CA ASN A 104 12.15 -3.33 -12.73
C ASN A 104 13.09 -4.54 -12.67
N ARG A 105 12.55 -5.76 -12.66
CA ARG A 105 13.34 -6.98 -12.62
C ARG A 105 13.85 -7.30 -14.03
N PRO A 106 15.16 -7.46 -14.21
CA PRO A 106 15.70 -7.95 -15.48
C PRO A 106 15.11 -9.31 -15.85
N GLY A 107 14.66 -9.46 -17.09
CA GLY A 107 14.12 -10.72 -17.60
C GLY A 107 12.60 -10.89 -17.53
N ASP A 108 11.87 -10.02 -16.82
CA ASP A 108 10.40 -10.09 -16.79
C ASP A 108 9.74 -9.68 -18.12
N GLY A 109 10.47 -8.99 -19.01
CA GLY A 109 9.94 -8.53 -20.32
C GLY A 109 8.83 -7.47 -20.18
N LEU A 110 8.64 -6.89 -18.98
CA LEU A 110 7.64 -5.89 -18.70
C LEU A 110 8.23 -4.46 -18.76
N PRO A 111 7.41 -3.45 -19.03
CA PRO A 111 7.82 -2.05 -18.91
C PRO A 111 8.37 -1.75 -17.51
N PRO A 112 9.37 -0.86 -17.36
CA PRO A 112 9.87 -0.45 -16.07
C PRO A 112 8.83 0.33 -15.28
N PHE A 113 9.01 0.40 -13.95
CA PHE A 113 8.15 1.19 -13.09
C PHE A 113 8.17 2.68 -13.49
N GLN A 114 7.01 3.31 -13.46
CA GLN A 114 6.94 4.77 -13.54
C GLN A 114 7.63 5.39 -12.33
N THR A 115 8.46 6.38 -12.59
CA THR A 115 9.24 7.11 -11.60
C THR A 115 8.50 8.36 -11.13
N LEU A 116 9.00 8.97 -10.05
CA LEU A 116 8.52 10.27 -9.61
C LEU A 116 8.76 11.35 -10.67
N GLY A 117 9.89 11.26 -11.40
CA GLY A 117 10.24 12.17 -12.49
C GLY A 117 9.27 12.17 -13.65
N ASP A 118 8.62 11.04 -13.93
CA ASP A 118 7.62 10.92 -15.01
C ASP A 118 6.33 11.69 -14.69
N VAL A 119 6.10 12.06 -13.41
CA VAL A 119 4.81 12.60 -12.95
C VAL A 119 4.94 14.02 -12.39
N ILE A 120 5.97 14.28 -11.59
CA ILE A 120 6.22 15.58 -10.96
C ILE A 120 7.65 16.09 -11.25
N GLY A 121 8.26 15.61 -12.33
CA GLY A 121 9.59 16.03 -12.76
C GLY A 121 9.66 17.47 -13.29
N PRO A 122 10.80 17.88 -13.81
CA PRO A 122 10.98 19.22 -14.40
C PRO A 122 9.88 19.54 -15.42
N GLY A 123 9.26 20.69 -15.29
CA GLY A 123 8.12 21.11 -16.13
C GLY A 123 6.74 20.73 -15.61
N PHE A 124 6.65 20.06 -14.47
CA PHE A 124 5.36 19.85 -13.81
C PHE A 124 4.75 21.19 -13.37
N ILE A 125 3.54 21.46 -13.83
CA ILE A 125 2.74 22.63 -13.41
C ILE A 125 1.85 22.17 -12.27
N ASP A 126 2.18 22.63 -11.06
CA ASP A 126 1.46 22.26 -9.84
C ASP A 126 0.10 22.96 -9.76
N PRO A 127 -1.02 22.24 -9.82
CA PRO A 127 -2.36 22.83 -9.71
C PRO A 127 -2.73 23.26 -8.29
N CYS A 128 -1.97 22.82 -7.27
CA CYS A 128 -2.23 23.13 -5.87
C CYS A 128 -0.92 23.15 -5.06
N PRO A 129 -0.13 24.25 -5.11
CA PRO A 129 1.21 24.33 -4.54
C PRO A 129 1.24 24.48 -3.02
N GLU A 130 0.16 24.14 -2.35
CA GLU A 130 0.10 24.14 -0.89
C GLU A 130 1.00 23.06 -0.29
N VAL A 131 1.80 23.42 0.70
CA VAL A 131 2.72 22.54 1.40
C VAL A 131 2.47 22.53 2.91
N MET A 132 2.93 21.47 3.56
CA MET A 132 3.07 21.44 5.01
C MET A 132 4.53 21.74 5.35
N ASP A 133 4.78 22.84 6.05
CA ASP A 133 6.13 23.32 6.33
C ASP A 133 6.95 22.37 7.21
N PHE A 134 8.23 22.30 6.92
CA PHE A 134 9.22 21.72 7.81
C PHE A 134 9.66 22.73 8.86
N SER A 135 9.80 22.30 10.12
CA SER A 135 10.41 23.14 11.15
C SER A 135 11.90 23.42 10.82
N PRO A 136 12.49 24.51 11.37
CA PRO A 136 13.92 24.83 11.15
C PRO A 136 14.86 23.65 11.45
N ARG A 137 14.57 22.90 12.51
CA ARG A 137 15.34 21.69 12.83
C ARG A 137 15.26 20.63 11.73
N LYS A 138 14.08 20.41 11.14
CA LYS A 138 13.90 19.43 10.04
C LYS A 138 14.61 19.90 8.78
N LEU A 139 14.53 21.17 8.44
CA LEU A 139 15.24 21.76 7.31
C LEU A 139 16.75 21.56 7.42
N ARG A 140 17.34 21.80 8.61
CA ARG A 140 18.75 21.56 8.86
C ARG A 140 19.19 20.13 8.52
N PHE A 141 18.46 19.10 8.92
CA PHE A 141 18.83 17.73 8.61
C PHE A 141 18.54 17.35 7.17
N LEU A 142 17.40 17.77 6.61
CA LEU A 142 17.02 17.46 5.24
C LEU A 142 17.93 18.14 4.20
N SER A 143 18.54 19.29 4.52
CA SER A 143 19.51 19.93 3.65
C SER A 143 20.76 19.07 3.40
N LEU A 144 21.13 18.24 4.37
CA LEU A 144 22.28 17.35 4.32
C LEU A 144 21.97 15.99 3.67
N VAL A 145 20.69 15.67 3.47
CA VAL A 145 20.27 14.41 2.87
C VAL A 145 20.21 14.58 1.34
N PRO A 146 20.92 13.76 0.56
CA PRO A 146 20.85 13.79 -0.88
C PRO A 146 19.51 13.27 -1.43
N PRO A 147 19.14 13.58 -2.68
CA PRO A 147 18.00 12.98 -3.35
C PRO A 147 18.04 11.45 -3.29
N GLY A 148 16.91 10.82 -2.92
CA GLY A 148 16.80 9.37 -2.72
C GLY A 148 17.33 8.87 -1.37
N GLY A 149 17.97 9.74 -0.58
CA GLY A 149 18.53 9.41 0.72
C GLY A 149 17.51 9.48 1.89
N ASN A 150 18.00 9.14 3.06
CA ASN A 150 17.29 9.27 4.32
C ASN A 150 18.31 9.47 5.48
N TRP A 151 17.89 9.37 6.72
CA TRP A 151 18.77 9.54 7.89
C TRP A 151 20.08 8.74 7.83
N ARG A 152 20.12 7.61 7.11
CA ARG A 152 21.33 6.79 6.96
C ARG A 152 22.39 7.40 6.03
N SER A 153 21.99 8.38 5.23
CA SER A 153 22.92 9.15 4.36
C SER A 153 23.71 10.21 5.13
N LEU A 154 23.30 10.51 6.36
CA LEU A 154 23.97 11.51 7.20
C LEU A 154 25.26 10.94 7.83
N PRO A 155 26.25 11.77 8.18
CA PRO A 155 27.36 11.39 9.04
C PRO A 155 26.89 10.79 10.38
N LEU A 156 27.66 9.88 10.96
CA LEU A 156 27.22 9.08 12.10
C LEU A 156 26.82 9.89 13.35
N ASP A 157 27.53 10.96 13.63
CA ASP A 157 27.24 11.92 14.69
C ASP A 157 25.90 12.62 14.46
N ILE A 158 25.68 13.08 13.24
CA ILE A 158 24.43 13.73 12.82
C ILE A 158 23.27 12.73 12.77
N GLN A 159 23.51 11.47 12.39
CA GLN A 159 22.50 10.43 12.49
C GLN A 159 21.95 10.31 13.92
N LYS A 160 22.85 10.20 14.91
CA LYS A 160 22.47 10.09 16.32
C LYS A 160 21.72 11.33 16.79
N GLU A 161 22.24 12.52 16.48
CA GLU A 161 21.60 13.80 16.82
C GLU A 161 20.19 13.91 16.22
N SER A 162 20.07 13.63 14.92
CA SER A 162 18.83 13.78 14.17
C SER A 162 17.73 12.82 14.63
N MET A 163 18.12 11.57 14.92
CA MET A 163 17.20 10.50 15.31
C MET A 163 16.83 10.55 16.81
N GLY A 164 17.66 11.11 17.66
CA GLY A 164 17.43 11.18 19.10
C GLY A 164 17.02 9.82 19.70
N LYS A 165 15.93 9.78 20.45
CA LYS A 165 15.40 8.53 21.04
C LYS A 165 15.08 7.45 20.00
N SER A 166 14.72 7.84 18.78
CA SER A 166 14.43 6.90 17.69
C SER A 166 15.67 6.14 17.21
N TRP A 167 16.87 6.59 17.54
CA TRP A 167 18.11 5.88 17.22
C TRP A 167 18.16 4.48 17.85
N TYR A 168 17.67 4.35 19.07
CA TYR A 168 17.71 3.11 19.84
C TYR A 168 16.53 2.17 19.56
N LEU A 169 15.53 2.61 18.84
CA LEU A 169 14.36 1.79 18.51
C LEU A 169 14.72 0.70 17.49
N LYS A 170 14.16 -0.49 17.67
CA LYS A 170 14.21 -1.55 16.66
C LYS A 170 13.23 -1.22 15.52
N GLY A 171 13.58 -1.59 14.29
CA GLY A 171 12.71 -1.44 13.12
C GLY A 171 13.31 -0.64 11.96
N GLY A 172 12.59 -0.58 10.87
CA GLY A 172 13.10 -0.08 9.58
C GLY A 172 13.45 1.40 9.53
N ARG A 173 12.63 2.26 10.10
CA ARG A 173 12.80 3.74 10.18
C ARG A 173 13.25 4.42 8.86
N SER A 174 13.08 3.75 7.72
CA SER A 174 13.56 4.22 6.41
C SER A 174 12.87 5.50 5.92
N ALA A 175 11.78 5.88 6.55
CA ALA A 175 11.05 7.09 6.22
C ALA A 175 11.54 8.34 6.99
N HIS A 176 12.41 8.18 8.01
CA HIS A 176 12.97 9.33 8.72
C HIS A 176 13.91 10.12 7.82
N TRP A 177 13.74 11.43 7.80
CA TRP A 177 14.55 12.37 6.99
C TRP A 177 14.66 11.96 5.52
N ARG A 178 13.60 11.38 4.96
CA ARG A 178 13.60 10.95 3.56
C ARG A 178 13.46 12.13 2.63
N LYS A 179 14.41 12.24 1.71
CA LYS A 179 14.31 13.08 0.52
C LYS A 179 14.00 12.18 -0.68
N LEU A 180 12.99 12.55 -1.46
CA LEU A 180 12.56 11.79 -2.62
C LEU A 180 13.61 11.89 -3.76
N SER A 181 13.41 11.12 -4.82
CA SER A 181 14.24 11.19 -6.04
C SER A 181 13.37 11.06 -7.26
N PHE A 182 13.64 11.83 -8.29
CA PHE A 182 12.97 11.69 -9.58
C PHE A 182 13.28 10.38 -10.30
N ALA A 183 14.38 9.72 -9.96
CA ALA A 183 14.79 8.46 -10.59
C ALA A 183 14.04 7.23 -10.08
N PHE A 184 13.20 7.36 -9.05
CA PHE A 184 12.51 6.23 -8.42
C PHE A 184 11.01 6.46 -8.30
N PRO A 185 10.20 5.38 -8.23
CA PRO A 185 8.81 5.50 -7.79
C PRO A 185 8.73 6.14 -6.40
N SER A 186 7.68 6.92 -6.17
CA SER A 186 7.41 7.45 -4.84
C SER A 186 7.19 6.31 -3.84
N PRO A 187 7.68 6.42 -2.60
CA PRO A 187 7.12 5.61 -1.52
C PRO A 187 5.65 5.95 -1.30
N THR A 188 4.97 5.16 -0.47
CA THR A 188 3.56 5.41 -0.13
C THR A 188 3.34 6.86 0.30
N VAL A 189 2.48 7.59 -0.41
CA VAL A 189 2.03 8.93 -0.03
C VAL A 189 1.28 8.85 1.30
N VAL A 190 1.66 9.72 2.22
CA VAL A 190 1.17 9.75 3.60
C VAL A 190 0.32 10.98 3.87
N THR A 191 -0.45 10.94 4.95
CA THR A 191 -1.32 12.05 5.38
C THR A 191 -0.56 13.22 6.03
N MET A 192 0.69 13.01 6.43
CA MET A 192 1.57 14.02 7.04
C MET A 192 2.99 13.94 6.43
N PRO A 193 3.21 14.53 5.25
CA PRO A 193 4.50 14.46 4.55
C PRO A 193 5.61 15.24 5.24
N ASN A 194 5.28 16.15 6.13
CA ASN A 194 6.23 16.95 6.90
C ASN A 194 6.64 16.33 8.26
N HIS A 195 6.08 15.18 8.63
CA HIS A 195 6.49 14.51 9.88
C HIS A 195 7.87 13.85 9.71
N ALA A 196 8.74 13.94 10.72
CA ALA A 196 10.10 13.39 10.65
C ALA A 196 10.13 11.89 10.29
N GLY A 197 9.25 11.10 10.91
CA GLY A 197 9.14 9.64 10.71
C GLY A 197 8.50 9.22 9.40
N THR A 198 7.87 10.16 8.67
CA THR A 198 7.17 9.92 7.39
C THR A 198 7.53 10.98 6.36
N SER A 199 8.70 11.57 6.48
CA SER A 199 9.16 12.68 5.64
C SER A 199 9.08 12.34 4.15
N MET A 200 8.51 13.27 3.37
CA MET A 200 8.46 13.26 1.92
C MET A 200 9.00 14.61 1.41
N CYS A 201 10.30 14.81 1.60
CA CYS A 201 10.97 16.01 1.09
C CYS A 201 11.09 15.92 -0.43
N HIS A 202 10.78 17.04 -1.13
CA HIS A 202 10.92 17.15 -2.58
C HIS A 202 12.37 16.84 -3.02
N PRO A 203 12.60 16.25 -4.21
CA PRO A 203 13.94 15.82 -4.65
C PRO A 203 14.98 16.94 -4.71
N THR A 204 14.60 18.10 -5.20
CA THR A 204 15.50 19.24 -5.44
C THR A 204 15.21 20.47 -4.57
N GLU A 205 13.99 20.60 -4.06
CA GLU A 205 13.59 21.71 -3.22
C GLU A 205 13.54 21.29 -1.75
N LEU A 206 13.94 22.19 -0.85
CA LEU A 206 13.97 21.91 0.57
C LEU A 206 12.61 22.19 1.22
N ARG A 207 11.59 21.47 0.77
CA ARG A 207 10.21 21.50 1.27
C ARG A 207 9.58 20.10 1.24
N ALA A 208 8.46 19.92 1.88
CA ALA A 208 7.62 18.75 1.64
C ALA A 208 7.05 18.80 0.21
N ILE A 209 6.65 17.64 -0.33
CA ILE A 209 5.82 17.64 -1.54
C ILE A 209 4.54 18.44 -1.28
N SER A 210 4.02 19.07 -2.33
CA SER A 210 2.78 19.84 -2.28
C SER A 210 1.54 18.94 -2.33
N VAL A 211 0.38 19.54 -2.12
CA VAL A 211 -0.93 18.88 -2.33
C VAL A 211 -1.08 18.43 -3.78
N GLY A 212 -0.71 19.28 -4.75
CA GLY A 212 -0.81 18.96 -6.17
C GLY A 212 0.16 17.85 -6.60
N GLU A 213 1.39 17.85 -6.08
CA GLU A 213 2.37 16.78 -6.30
C GLU A 213 1.90 15.45 -5.69
N ALA A 214 1.40 15.48 -4.46
CA ALA A 214 0.84 14.29 -3.80
C ALA A 214 -0.37 13.72 -4.55
N ALA A 215 -1.25 14.59 -5.06
CA ALA A 215 -2.40 14.21 -5.87
C ALA A 215 -1.97 13.57 -7.21
N ALA A 216 -0.96 14.14 -7.88
CA ALA A 216 -0.41 13.59 -9.12
C ALA A 216 0.21 12.20 -8.90
N ILE A 217 0.95 11.99 -7.81
CA ILE A 217 1.51 10.68 -7.43
C ILE A 217 0.40 9.64 -7.18
N GLN A 218 -0.74 10.06 -6.62
CA GLN A 218 -1.92 9.21 -6.42
C GLN A 218 -2.81 9.11 -7.66
N GLU A 219 -2.40 9.73 -8.77
CA GLU A 219 -3.09 9.73 -10.07
C GLU A 219 -4.48 10.39 -10.04
N PHE A 220 -4.74 11.33 -9.12
CA PHE A 220 -5.96 12.12 -9.17
C PHE A 220 -6.03 12.92 -10.48
N PRO A 221 -7.22 13.02 -11.11
CA PRO A 221 -7.38 13.82 -12.31
C PRO A 221 -6.97 15.28 -12.08
N ARG A 222 -6.36 15.90 -13.09
CA ARG A 222 -6.12 17.36 -13.06
C ARG A 222 -7.43 18.08 -12.82
N GLY A 223 -7.43 19.05 -11.91
CA GLY A 223 -8.63 19.80 -11.55
C GLY A 223 -9.51 19.15 -10.48
N TRP A 224 -9.12 17.98 -9.96
CA TRP A 224 -9.80 17.43 -8.78
C TRP A 224 -9.69 18.40 -7.61
N LYS A 225 -10.84 18.72 -7.02
CA LYS A 225 -10.92 19.69 -5.92
C LYS A 225 -10.90 18.97 -4.57
N PHE A 226 -9.92 19.30 -3.76
CA PHE A 226 -9.86 18.86 -2.36
C PHE A 226 -10.42 19.97 -1.47
N ALA A 227 -11.23 19.60 -0.49
CA ALA A 227 -11.86 20.53 0.46
C ALA A 227 -11.12 20.57 1.79
N GLY A 228 -11.29 21.67 2.52
CA GLY A 228 -10.75 21.87 3.87
C GLY A 228 -9.33 22.45 3.88
N SER A 229 -8.68 22.34 5.04
CA SER A 229 -7.30 22.80 5.26
C SER A 229 -6.29 21.96 4.48
N THR A 230 -5.05 22.46 4.36
CA THR A 230 -3.94 21.70 3.76
C THR A 230 -3.79 20.31 4.41
N THR A 231 -3.97 20.20 5.73
CA THR A 231 -3.97 18.93 6.45
C THR A 231 -5.11 18.00 6.00
N ASP A 232 -6.31 18.54 5.79
CA ASP A 232 -7.45 17.74 5.34
C ASP A 232 -7.25 17.26 3.91
N LYS A 233 -6.67 18.09 3.04
CA LYS A 233 -6.32 17.71 1.67
C LYS A 233 -5.31 16.56 1.65
N PHE A 234 -4.23 16.64 2.42
CA PHE A 234 -3.28 15.54 2.56
C PHE A 234 -3.90 14.28 3.16
N ARG A 235 -4.85 14.42 4.08
CA ARG A 235 -5.59 13.27 4.63
C ARG A 235 -6.44 12.59 3.57
N GLN A 236 -7.15 13.35 2.73
CA GLN A 236 -7.92 12.82 1.61
C GLN A 236 -7.00 12.06 0.62
N ILE A 237 -5.90 12.67 0.22
CA ILE A 237 -4.95 12.09 -0.73
C ILE A 237 -4.24 10.86 -0.15
N GLY A 238 -3.70 10.97 1.07
CA GLY A 238 -2.93 9.90 1.71
C GLY A 238 -3.75 8.65 2.03
N ASN A 239 -5.05 8.80 2.29
CA ASN A 239 -5.97 7.70 2.53
C ASN A 239 -6.48 7.05 1.23
N ALA A 240 -6.41 7.75 0.10
CA ALA A 240 -6.87 7.22 -1.17
C ALA A 240 -6.02 6.04 -1.67
N VAL A 241 -6.62 5.25 -2.53
CA VAL A 241 -5.93 4.25 -3.37
C VAL A 241 -5.56 4.93 -4.70
N PRO A 242 -4.38 4.67 -5.30
CA PRO A 242 -4.06 5.18 -6.64
C PRO A 242 -5.18 4.88 -7.62
N VAL A 243 -5.61 5.89 -8.39
CA VAL A 243 -6.80 5.80 -9.24
C VAL A 243 -6.71 4.63 -10.21
N ARG A 244 -5.54 4.36 -10.76
CA ARG A 244 -5.30 3.23 -11.67
C ARG A 244 -5.61 1.89 -11.02
N LEU A 245 -5.21 1.68 -9.76
CA LEU A 245 -5.51 0.42 -9.06
C LEU A 245 -7.01 0.26 -8.80
N GLY A 246 -7.69 1.36 -8.47
CA GLY A 246 -9.16 1.39 -8.35
C GLY A 246 -9.86 1.08 -9.67
N LYS A 247 -9.35 1.62 -10.80
CA LYS A 247 -9.87 1.33 -12.13
C LYS A 247 -9.75 -0.16 -12.49
N ILE A 248 -8.58 -0.76 -12.26
CA ILE A 248 -8.36 -2.20 -12.50
C ILE A 248 -9.31 -3.04 -11.65
N ALA A 249 -9.42 -2.73 -10.36
CA ALA A 249 -10.33 -3.45 -9.48
C ALA A 249 -11.80 -3.32 -9.91
N GLY A 250 -12.21 -2.14 -10.37
CA GLY A 250 -13.55 -1.90 -10.89
C GLY A 250 -13.84 -2.69 -12.18
N GLU A 251 -12.85 -2.83 -13.07
CA GLU A 251 -13.01 -3.64 -14.28
C GLU A 251 -13.17 -5.13 -13.94
N GLU A 252 -12.40 -5.66 -12.98
CA GLU A 252 -12.54 -7.05 -12.52
C GLU A 252 -13.93 -7.31 -11.90
N VAL A 253 -14.46 -6.35 -11.13
CA VAL A 253 -15.83 -6.43 -10.61
C VAL A 253 -16.85 -6.43 -11.75
N LYS A 254 -16.66 -5.59 -12.76
CA LYS A 254 -17.53 -5.54 -13.94
C LYS A 254 -17.51 -6.88 -14.71
N GLN A 255 -16.34 -7.46 -14.94
CA GLN A 255 -16.22 -8.78 -15.58
C GLN A 255 -16.93 -9.87 -14.75
N LEU A 256 -16.76 -9.86 -13.44
CA LEU A 256 -17.45 -10.78 -12.55
C LEU A 256 -18.98 -10.63 -12.63
N LEU A 257 -19.50 -9.40 -12.70
CA LEU A 257 -20.93 -9.13 -12.88
C LEU A 257 -21.46 -9.63 -14.23
N ILE A 258 -20.67 -9.53 -15.30
CA ILE A 258 -21.01 -10.07 -16.63
C ILE A 258 -21.15 -11.59 -16.56
N ARG A 259 -20.18 -12.29 -15.94
CA ARG A 259 -20.20 -13.73 -15.73
C ARG A 259 -21.40 -14.19 -14.91
N ILE A 260 -21.75 -13.45 -13.87
CA ILE A 260 -22.95 -13.67 -13.07
C ILE A 260 -24.22 -13.52 -13.93
N GLY A 261 -24.26 -12.49 -14.78
CA GLY A 261 -25.38 -12.27 -15.71
C GLY A 261 -25.52 -13.40 -16.76
N ALA A 262 -24.40 -13.96 -17.19
CA ALA A 262 -24.36 -15.13 -18.10
C ALA A 262 -24.69 -16.46 -17.39
N ARG A 263 -24.99 -16.44 -16.08
CA ARG A 263 -25.29 -17.63 -15.26
C ARG A 263 -24.14 -18.67 -15.26
N GLU A 264 -22.90 -18.20 -15.32
CA GLU A 264 -21.74 -19.08 -15.21
C GLU A 264 -21.80 -19.87 -13.89
N HIS A 265 -21.48 -21.17 -13.98
CA HIS A 265 -21.49 -22.03 -12.80
C HIS A 265 -20.20 -21.91 -12.00
N PRO A 266 -20.27 -22.00 -10.65
CA PRO A 266 -19.08 -22.10 -9.81
C PRO A 266 -18.25 -23.34 -10.17
N LEU A 267 -16.93 -23.25 -9.94
CA LEU A 267 -16.07 -24.44 -9.97
C LEU A 267 -16.29 -25.24 -8.67
N ASP A 268 -16.79 -26.47 -8.78
CA ASP A 268 -17.15 -27.31 -7.64
C ASP A 268 -15.99 -27.57 -6.66
N CYS A 269 -14.75 -27.52 -7.15
CA CYS A 269 -13.54 -27.75 -6.36
C CYS A 269 -12.87 -26.47 -5.85
N ALA A 270 -13.42 -25.28 -6.14
CA ALA A 270 -12.77 -24.03 -5.75
C ALA A 270 -12.99 -23.75 -4.26
N PRO A 271 -11.93 -23.48 -3.46
CA PRO A 271 -12.07 -23.12 -2.07
C PRO A 271 -12.93 -21.86 -1.93
N GLN A 272 -13.72 -21.78 -0.86
CA GLN A 272 -14.65 -20.66 -0.63
C GLN A 272 -13.93 -19.31 -0.47
N HIS A 273 -12.68 -19.34 0.00
CA HIS A 273 -11.84 -18.16 0.17
C HIS A 273 -10.44 -18.43 -0.34
N ARG A 274 -9.82 -17.43 -0.96
CA ARG A 274 -8.42 -17.53 -1.41
C ARG A 274 -7.66 -16.27 -1.04
N VAL A 275 -6.37 -16.45 -0.75
CA VAL A 275 -5.40 -15.35 -0.68
C VAL A 275 -4.43 -15.49 -1.86
N VAL A 276 -4.40 -14.49 -2.72
CA VAL A 276 -3.61 -14.49 -3.95
C VAL A 276 -2.54 -13.41 -3.88
N HIS A 277 -1.27 -13.81 -3.92
CA HIS A 277 -0.14 -12.90 -3.92
C HIS A 277 0.22 -12.53 -5.36
N LEU A 278 -0.10 -11.30 -5.78
CA LEU A 278 0.16 -10.81 -7.15
C LEU A 278 1.31 -9.80 -7.20
N ARG A 279 2.02 -9.61 -6.11
CA ARG A 279 3.11 -8.67 -6.04
C ARG A 279 4.46 -9.37 -5.92
N PRO A 280 5.43 -9.04 -6.76
CA PRO A 280 6.82 -9.21 -6.40
C PRO A 280 7.12 -8.32 -5.18
N HIS A 281 7.95 -8.78 -4.26
CA HIS A 281 8.30 -7.96 -3.08
C HIS A 281 9.21 -6.80 -3.50
N VAL A 282 8.62 -5.60 -3.64
CA VAL A 282 9.38 -4.38 -3.94
C VAL A 282 9.74 -3.67 -2.64
N ARG A 283 11.03 -3.53 -2.35
CA ARG A 283 11.50 -2.74 -1.21
C ARG A 283 11.75 -1.30 -1.63
N THR A 284 11.14 -0.35 -0.94
CA THR A 284 11.34 1.10 -1.10
C THR A 284 12.69 1.62 -0.58
N ARG A 285 13.66 0.76 -0.32
CA ARG A 285 14.91 1.21 0.27
C ARG A 285 15.89 1.61 -0.81
N SER A 286 15.93 2.90 -1.14
CA SER A 286 17.20 3.51 -1.49
C SER A 286 18.03 3.66 -0.22
N PHE A 287 19.25 3.23 -0.23
CA PHE A 287 20.19 3.41 0.88
C PHE A 287 21.58 3.70 0.32
N TRP A 288 22.30 4.50 1.07
CA TRP A 288 23.69 4.75 0.79
C TRP A 288 24.52 3.59 1.29
N ARG A 289 25.37 3.07 0.46
CA ARG A 289 26.39 2.09 0.84
C ARG A 289 27.67 2.49 0.12
N ASN A 290 28.74 2.71 0.88
CA ASN A 290 30.06 3.11 0.36
C ASN A 290 30.03 4.39 -0.51
N GLY A 291 29.18 5.37 -0.17
CA GLY A 291 29.07 6.63 -0.92
C GLY A 291 28.20 6.59 -2.17
N GLU A 292 27.61 5.46 -2.50
CA GLU A 292 26.71 5.29 -3.63
C GLU A 292 25.27 5.08 -3.22
N VAL A 293 24.33 5.59 -4.03
CA VAL A 293 22.89 5.37 -3.85
C VAL A 293 22.51 4.03 -4.47
N PHE A 294 22.13 3.08 -3.63
CA PHE A 294 21.52 1.86 -4.10
C PHE A 294 20.00 2.00 -4.09
N ALA A 295 19.38 1.89 -5.24
CA ALA A 295 17.97 1.55 -5.34
C ALA A 295 17.83 0.12 -4.84
N GLY A 296 17.30 -0.02 -3.63
CA GLY A 296 17.21 -1.34 -3.02
C GLY A 296 16.06 -2.14 -3.56
N ASP A 297 16.19 -2.61 -4.79
CA ASP A 297 15.49 -3.81 -5.21
C ASP A 297 16.36 -5.02 -4.85
N ARG A 298 16.38 -5.35 -3.56
CA ARG A 298 16.71 -6.71 -3.18
C ARG A 298 15.43 -7.50 -3.32
N SER A 299 15.15 -7.92 -4.53
CA SER A 299 14.32 -9.09 -4.75
C SER A 299 15.02 -10.27 -4.04
N TYR A 300 14.61 -10.60 -2.83
CA TYR A 300 14.77 -11.94 -2.32
C TYR A 300 13.78 -12.82 -3.11
N TYR A 301 14.06 -12.95 -4.35
CA TYR A 301 13.44 -13.94 -5.20
C TYR A 301 14.42 -15.07 -5.29
N SER A 302 14.18 -16.16 -4.56
CA SER A 302 14.67 -17.45 -5.03
C SER A 302 13.78 -17.85 -6.21
N PRO A 303 14.33 -18.33 -7.31
CA PRO A 303 13.53 -18.87 -8.42
C PRO A 303 12.55 -19.97 -8.00
N GLU A 304 12.78 -20.61 -6.86
CA GLU A 304 11.93 -21.63 -6.24
C GLU A 304 10.66 -21.06 -5.58
N SER A 305 10.58 -19.75 -5.30
CA SER A 305 9.37 -19.14 -4.74
C SER A 305 8.34 -18.75 -5.81
N ASP A 306 8.67 -18.81 -7.09
CA ASP A 306 7.72 -18.57 -8.20
C ASP A 306 6.78 -19.76 -8.45
N SER A 307 7.17 -20.95 -8.05
CA SER A 307 6.34 -22.16 -8.14
C SER A 307 5.38 -22.31 -6.96
N ALA A 308 5.63 -21.58 -5.88
CA ALA A 308 4.71 -21.49 -4.75
C ALA A 308 3.72 -20.33 -5.00
N GLN A 309 2.76 -20.53 -5.90
CA GLN A 309 1.41 -20.08 -5.59
C GLN A 309 1.07 -20.74 -4.26
N LEU A 310 1.46 -20.09 -3.17
CA LEU A 310 0.95 -20.42 -1.85
C LEU A 310 -0.54 -20.07 -1.86
N THR A 311 -1.30 -20.92 -2.50
CA THR A 311 -2.67 -21.19 -2.12
C THR A 311 -2.53 -21.76 -0.72
N LEU A 312 -2.63 -20.93 0.30
CA LEU A 312 -2.90 -21.43 1.63
C LEU A 312 -4.26 -22.11 1.52
N GLN A 313 -4.24 -23.43 1.26
CA GLN A 313 -5.40 -24.28 1.48
C GLN A 313 -5.57 -24.35 2.98
N TRP A 314 -6.66 -23.83 3.45
CA TRP A 314 -7.20 -24.03 4.80
C TRP A 314 -8.13 -25.21 4.77
#